data_c54d0f8e512aa6ef04d28947a6b61956
#
_entry.id   c54d0f8e512aa6ef04d28947a6b61956
#
_cell.length_a   1.000
_cell.length_b   1.000
_cell.length_c   1.000
_cell.angle_alpha   90.00
_cell.angle_beta   90.00
_cell.angle_gamma   90.00
#
_symmetry.space_group_name_H-M   'P 1'
#
loop_
_entity.id
_entity.type
_entity.pdbx_description
1 polymer ?
#
loop_
_entity_poly.entity_id
_entity_poly.type
_entity_poly.pdbx_seq_one_letter_code
_entity_poly.pdbx_strand_id
1 'polypeptide(L)'
;MTESSKNSKILVCDDDETLCYLLKEQLLEEGFNVDAVYDGKYAIEAIKAKNYDILLLDLNMREVQGEDVLKFINDSGYNIQVIILSAQSDMKKAIQCIKNGAYDYINKPYEFEELVLTVNRAIEHRNLLVTTVLLSKEISKKHSEKIIGDSKSLNRVLNLANKAAQSDSNVLVEGETGTGKELFAEYIHKQSARKDKPFVVVNCASLPDQLIESELFG
;
A
#
# COMPACT_ATOMS: atom_id res chain seq x y z
N MET A 1 -19.53 10.62 -6.12
CA MET A 1 -18.58 10.70 -5.00
C MET A 1 -19.06 9.76 -3.90
N THR A 2 -18.25 8.81 -3.49
CA THR A 2 -18.58 7.91 -2.37
C THR A 2 -18.40 8.66 -1.05
N GLU A 3 -19.25 8.42 -0.05
CA GLU A 3 -19.14 9.06 1.29
C GLU A 3 -17.76 8.88 1.95
N SER A 4 -17.02 7.87 1.54
CA SER A 4 -15.66 7.56 2.03
C SER A 4 -14.60 8.57 1.55
N SER A 5 -14.81 9.29 0.45
CA SER A 5 -13.84 10.27 -0.07
C SER A 5 -13.90 11.62 0.66
N LYS A 6 -15.06 11.98 1.23
CA LYS A 6 -15.31 13.27 1.88
C LYS A 6 -14.54 13.52 3.20
N ASN A 7 -13.83 12.53 3.73
CA ASN A 7 -13.08 12.66 5.00
C ASN A 7 -11.57 12.51 4.80
N SER A 8 -11.12 12.38 3.54
CA SER A 8 -9.70 12.19 3.23
C SER A 8 -8.91 13.48 3.49
N LYS A 9 -7.71 13.31 4.04
CA LYS A 9 -6.82 14.39 4.38
C LYS A 9 -5.80 14.59 3.27
N ILE A 10 -5.82 15.78 2.68
CA ILE A 10 -4.94 16.17 1.59
C ILE A 10 -3.93 17.19 2.11
N LEU A 11 -2.66 17.00 1.78
CA LEU A 11 -1.63 18.02 1.92
C LEU A 11 -1.32 18.58 0.54
N VAL A 12 -1.37 19.91 0.41
CA VAL A 12 -0.92 20.64 -0.78
C VAL A 12 0.46 21.21 -0.48
N CYS A 13 1.43 20.99 -1.35
CA CYS A 13 2.79 21.50 -1.22
C CYS A 13 3.26 22.11 -2.53
N ASP A 14 3.36 23.43 -2.57
CA ASP A 14 3.77 24.22 -3.73
C ASP A 14 4.36 25.55 -3.24
N ASP A 15 5.41 26.10 -3.84
CA ASP A 15 6.01 27.36 -3.42
C ASP A 15 5.22 28.61 -3.89
N ASP A 16 4.21 28.40 -4.74
CA ASP A 16 3.21 29.42 -5.09
C ASP A 16 2.08 29.43 -4.05
N GLU A 17 2.19 30.37 -3.09
CA GLU A 17 1.18 30.55 -2.03
C GLU A 17 -0.22 30.83 -2.57
N THR A 18 -0.34 31.51 -3.72
CA THR A 18 -1.64 31.82 -4.34
C THR A 18 -2.29 30.56 -4.89
N LEU A 19 -1.51 29.73 -5.56
CA LEU A 19 -1.98 28.43 -6.06
C LEU A 19 -2.38 27.50 -4.91
N CYS A 20 -1.56 27.41 -3.87
CA CYS A 20 -1.88 26.65 -2.65
C CYS A 20 -3.19 27.10 -2.02
N TYR A 21 -3.40 28.41 -1.88
CA TYR A 21 -4.64 28.95 -1.33
C TYR A 21 -5.86 28.58 -2.18
N LEU A 22 -5.79 28.79 -3.49
CA LEU A 22 -6.88 28.47 -4.41
C LEU A 22 -7.22 26.98 -4.40
N LEU A 23 -6.21 26.11 -4.49
CA LEU A 23 -6.41 24.67 -4.42
C LEU A 23 -7.02 24.22 -3.09
N LYS A 24 -6.56 24.79 -2.00
CA LYS A 24 -7.10 24.48 -0.68
C LYS A 24 -8.59 24.83 -0.61
N GLU A 25 -8.98 26.05 -1.00
CA GLU A 25 -10.38 26.47 -0.96
C GLU A 25 -11.27 25.59 -1.86
N GLN A 26 -10.85 25.35 -3.10
CA GLN A 26 -11.61 24.52 -4.04
C GLN A 26 -11.76 23.07 -3.53
N LEU A 27 -10.71 22.47 -2.98
CA LEU A 27 -10.78 21.12 -2.43
C LEU A 27 -11.59 21.04 -1.14
N LEU A 28 -11.61 22.11 -0.31
CA LEU A 28 -12.50 22.22 0.85
C LEU A 28 -13.98 22.27 0.43
N GLU A 29 -14.30 22.99 -0.65
CA GLU A 29 -15.66 23.03 -1.23
C GLU A 29 -16.11 21.65 -1.72
N GLU A 30 -15.21 20.83 -2.25
CA GLU A 30 -15.47 19.44 -2.61
C GLU A 30 -15.64 18.50 -1.39
N GLY A 31 -15.36 19.01 -0.18
CA GLY A 31 -15.57 18.29 1.08
C GLY A 31 -14.35 17.50 1.57
N PHE A 32 -13.16 17.77 1.03
CA PHE A 32 -11.89 17.22 1.55
C PHE A 32 -11.40 17.99 2.76
N ASN A 33 -10.54 17.39 3.57
CA ASN A 33 -9.82 18.07 4.66
C ASN A 33 -8.43 18.43 4.16
N VAL A 34 -8.11 19.72 4.04
CA VAL A 34 -6.92 20.19 3.32
C VAL A 34 -6.03 21.08 4.17
N ASP A 35 -4.77 20.67 4.30
CA ASP A 35 -3.69 21.53 4.79
C ASP A 35 -2.81 21.96 3.60
N ALA A 36 -2.18 23.13 3.69
CA ALA A 36 -1.26 23.64 2.67
C ALA A 36 0.06 24.07 3.30
N VAL A 37 1.17 23.82 2.59
CA VAL A 37 2.53 24.22 2.95
C VAL A 37 3.28 24.68 1.70
N TYR A 38 4.32 25.47 1.88
CA TYR A 38 4.92 26.24 0.77
C TYR A 38 6.38 25.85 0.48
N ASP A 39 6.83 24.73 1.02
CA ASP A 39 8.14 24.15 0.73
C ASP A 39 8.19 22.70 1.20
N GLY A 40 9.03 21.88 0.56
CA GLY A 40 9.20 20.47 0.89
C GLY A 40 9.64 20.19 2.33
N LYS A 41 10.38 21.12 2.93
CA LYS A 41 10.75 21.05 4.35
C LYS A 41 9.52 21.02 5.24
N TYR A 42 8.58 21.93 5.03
CA TYR A 42 7.33 21.97 5.80
C TYR A 42 6.39 20.81 5.47
N ALA A 43 6.45 20.29 4.25
CA ALA A 43 5.73 19.07 3.90
C ALA A 43 6.22 17.87 4.73
N ILE A 44 7.53 17.68 4.85
CA ILE A 44 8.13 16.64 5.69
C ILE A 44 7.75 16.81 7.16
N GLU A 45 7.77 18.04 7.69
CA GLU A 45 7.36 18.34 9.07
C GLU A 45 5.87 18.02 9.29
N ALA A 46 5.00 18.43 8.35
CA ALA A 46 3.56 18.16 8.41
C ALA A 46 3.27 16.64 8.37
N ILE A 47 3.93 15.89 7.49
CA ILE A 47 3.79 14.43 7.36
C ILE A 47 4.22 13.71 8.64
N LYS A 48 5.27 14.21 9.32
CA LYS A 48 5.69 13.66 10.63
C LYS A 48 4.69 13.95 11.75
N ALA A 49 4.00 15.08 11.67
CA ALA A 49 3.08 15.53 12.72
C ALA A 49 1.67 14.96 12.57
N LYS A 50 1.20 14.71 11.35
CA LYS A 50 -0.16 14.27 11.03
C LYS A 50 -0.15 13.20 9.95
N ASN A 51 -1.22 12.38 9.91
CA ASN A 51 -1.44 11.45 8.82
C ASN A 51 -2.21 12.14 7.68
N TYR A 52 -1.69 12.02 6.47
CA TYR A 52 -2.36 12.43 5.23
C TYR A 52 -2.61 11.22 4.34
N ASP A 53 -3.66 11.33 3.53
CA ASP A 53 -4.06 10.28 2.57
C ASP A 53 -3.45 10.57 1.20
N ILE A 54 -3.43 11.84 0.81
CA ILE A 54 -2.93 12.34 -0.47
C ILE A 54 -1.94 13.49 -0.22
N LEU A 55 -0.89 13.54 -1.01
CA LEU A 55 -0.01 14.70 -1.15
C LEU A 55 -0.06 15.19 -2.60
N LEU A 56 -0.50 16.42 -2.80
CA LEU A 56 -0.32 17.16 -4.05
C LEU A 56 1.01 17.91 -3.96
N LEU A 57 1.97 17.57 -4.79
CA LEU A 57 3.36 17.94 -4.62
C LEU A 57 3.92 18.59 -5.88
N ASP A 58 4.31 19.86 -5.76
CA ASP A 58 5.15 20.49 -6.79
C ASP A 58 6.59 19.95 -6.74
N LEU A 59 7.23 19.90 -7.90
CA LEU A 59 8.61 19.41 -7.98
C LEU A 59 9.64 20.52 -7.67
N ASN A 60 9.37 21.75 -8.08
CA ASN A 60 10.33 22.83 -8.03
C ASN A 60 10.03 23.77 -6.86
N MET A 61 10.70 23.56 -5.75
CA MET A 61 10.58 24.39 -4.54
C MET A 61 11.95 24.92 -4.11
N ARG A 62 12.00 25.84 -3.15
CA ARG A 62 13.21 26.63 -2.84
C ARG A 62 14.23 25.87 -2.01
N GLU A 63 13.82 25.32 -0.85
CA GLU A 63 14.72 24.69 0.11
C GLU A 63 14.82 23.19 -0.14
N VAL A 64 13.68 22.48 -0.16
CA VAL A 64 13.61 21.02 -0.36
C VAL A 64 12.74 20.72 -1.57
N GLN A 65 13.33 20.07 -2.57
CA GLN A 65 12.65 19.73 -3.82
C GLN A 65 11.62 18.61 -3.63
N GLY A 66 10.59 18.57 -4.51
CA GLY A 66 9.55 17.56 -4.44
C GLY A 66 10.08 16.11 -4.56
N GLU A 67 11.14 15.90 -5.33
CA GLU A 67 11.79 14.58 -5.44
C GLU A 67 12.35 14.10 -4.10
N ASP A 68 12.90 15.01 -3.26
CA ASP A 68 13.42 14.68 -1.93
C ASP A 68 12.29 14.36 -0.95
N VAL A 69 11.15 15.05 -1.05
CA VAL A 69 9.93 14.75 -0.27
C VAL A 69 9.39 13.36 -0.62
N LEU A 70 9.29 13.04 -1.92
CA LEU A 70 8.85 11.72 -2.38
C LEU A 70 9.77 10.61 -1.87
N LYS A 71 11.08 10.82 -1.96
CA LYS A 71 12.08 9.89 -1.44
C LYS A 71 11.92 9.69 0.07
N PHE A 72 11.74 10.77 0.84
CA PHE A 72 11.49 10.69 2.28
C PHE A 72 10.27 9.84 2.61
N ILE A 73 9.15 10.02 1.88
CA ILE A 73 7.91 9.26 2.09
C ILE A 73 8.17 7.77 1.88
N ASN A 74 8.85 7.40 0.79
CA ASN A 74 9.14 6.01 0.46
C ASN A 74 10.10 5.35 1.46
N ASP A 75 11.19 6.02 1.80
CA ASP A 75 12.21 5.51 2.72
C ASP A 75 11.64 5.33 4.15
N SER A 76 10.69 6.18 4.53
CA SER A 76 10.04 6.14 5.86
C SER A 76 8.80 5.25 5.92
N GLY A 77 8.32 4.72 4.79
CA GLY A 77 7.17 3.81 4.71
C GLY A 77 5.82 4.45 5.03
N TYR A 78 5.67 5.76 4.82
CA TYR A 78 4.37 6.43 4.93
C TYR A 78 3.40 5.97 3.85
N ASN A 79 2.16 5.68 4.23
CA ASN A 79 1.11 5.26 3.29
C ASN A 79 0.33 6.47 2.76
N ILE A 80 1.01 7.31 1.98
CA ILE A 80 0.47 8.52 1.35
C ILE A 80 0.55 8.34 -0.15
N GLN A 81 -0.55 8.60 -0.88
CA GLN A 81 -0.50 8.63 -2.34
C GLN A 81 -0.01 10.01 -2.79
N VAL A 82 1.08 10.04 -3.53
CA VAL A 82 1.70 11.29 -4.00
C VAL A 82 1.30 11.53 -5.45
N ILE A 83 0.66 12.68 -5.71
CA ILE A 83 0.33 13.18 -7.03
C ILE A 83 1.25 14.38 -7.29
N ILE A 84 2.05 14.27 -8.35
CA ILE A 84 2.98 15.33 -8.73
C ILE A 84 2.24 16.40 -9.55
N LEU A 85 2.39 17.66 -9.17
CA LEU A 85 1.95 18.81 -9.96
C LEU A 85 3.19 19.38 -10.68
N SER A 86 3.26 19.28 -12.01
CA SER A 86 4.50 19.54 -12.75
C SER A 86 4.26 20.52 -13.89
N ALA A 87 5.20 21.42 -14.12
CA ALA A 87 5.21 22.22 -15.36
C ALA A 87 5.55 21.31 -16.56
N GLN A 88 5.10 21.69 -17.75
CA GLN A 88 5.34 20.92 -18.97
C GLN A 88 6.85 20.72 -19.28
N SER A 89 7.70 21.64 -18.83
CA SER A 89 9.16 21.55 -18.90
C SER A 89 9.75 20.39 -18.09
N ASP A 90 9.05 19.94 -17.04
CA ASP A 90 9.55 18.98 -16.04
C ASP A 90 9.01 17.55 -16.23
N MET A 91 8.36 17.27 -17.36
CA MET A 91 7.75 15.97 -17.65
C MET A 91 8.71 14.79 -17.44
N LYS A 92 10.00 14.94 -17.77
CA LYS A 92 10.99 13.87 -17.53
C LYS A 92 11.17 13.57 -16.05
N LYS A 93 11.18 14.59 -15.21
CA LYS A 93 11.25 14.45 -13.75
C LYS A 93 9.97 13.82 -13.21
N ALA A 94 8.80 14.28 -13.65
CA ALA A 94 7.52 13.70 -13.26
C ALA A 94 7.43 12.19 -13.57
N ILE A 95 7.84 11.77 -14.78
CA ILE A 95 7.92 10.35 -15.15
C ILE A 95 8.89 9.58 -14.22
N GLN A 96 10.02 10.19 -13.85
CA GLN A 96 10.95 9.56 -12.92
C GLN A 96 10.33 9.44 -11.52
N CYS A 97 9.54 10.42 -11.06
CA CYS A 97 8.80 10.33 -9.81
C CYS A 97 7.79 9.18 -9.79
N ILE A 98 7.10 8.92 -10.91
CA ILE A 98 6.22 7.73 -11.02
C ILE A 98 7.02 6.43 -10.82
N LYS A 99 8.18 6.30 -11.49
CA LYS A 99 9.06 5.13 -11.29
C LYS A 99 9.57 5.00 -9.86
N ASN A 100 9.68 6.10 -9.17
CA ASN A 100 10.10 6.19 -7.78
C ASN A 100 8.93 6.12 -6.78
N GLY A 101 7.72 5.73 -7.21
CA GLY A 101 6.60 5.44 -6.32
C GLY A 101 5.56 6.56 -6.16
N ALA A 102 5.61 7.63 -6.93
CA ALA A 102 4.47 8.55 -7.02
C ALA A 102 3.29 7.84 -7.69
N TYR A 103 2.07 8.15 -7.24
CA TYR A 103 0.86 7.54 -7.77
C TYR A 103 0.56 8.00 -9.21
N ASP A 104 0.59 9.31 -9.43
CA ASP A 104 0.33 9.93 -10.74
C ASP A 104 0.98 11.30 -10.82
N TYR A 105 0.89 11.93 -12.00
CA TYR A 105 1.29 13.31 -12.21
C TYR A 105 0.24 14.08 -13.02
N ILE A 106 0.17 15.41 -12.81
CA ILE A 106 -0.72 16.32 -13.51
C ILE A 106 0.11 17.49 -14.03
N ASN A 107 -0.02 17.81 -15.32
CA ASN A 107 0.69 18.92 -15.92
C ASN A 107 0.00 20.25 -15.63
N LYS A 108 0.75 21.26 -15.21
CA LYS A 108 0.32 22.64 -15.13
C LYS A 108 0.38 23.32 -16.52
N PRO A 109 -0.65 24.08 -16.95
CA PRO A 109 -1.94 24.30 -16.28
C PRO A 109 -2.87 23.09 -16.44
N TYR A 110 -3.72 22.83 -15.46
CA TYR A 110 -4.70 21.75 -15.46
C TYR A 110 -6.10 22.29 -15.12
N GLU A 111 -7.11 21.53 -15.55
CA GLU A 111 -8.49 21.78 -15.14
C GLU A 111 -8.73 21.19 -13.73
N PHE A 112 -9.47 21.91 -12.89
CA PHE A 112 -9.72 21.48 -11.51
C PHE A 112 -10.45 20.14 -11.44
N GLU A 113 -11.36 19.88 -12.36
CA GLU A 113 -12.08 18.61 -12.47
C GLU A 113 -11.14 17.42 -12.73
N GLU A 114 -10.10 17.60 -13.52
CA GLU A 114 -9.08 16.58 -13.76
C GLU A 114 -8.31 16.25 -12.48
N LEU A 115 -7.94 17.29 -11.72
CA LEU A 115 -7.26 17.12 -10.44
C LEU A 115 -8.15 16.36 -9.46
N VAL A 116 -9.43 16.75 -9.29
CA VAL A 116 -10.37 16.08 -8.39
C VAL A 116 -10.58 14.61 -8.80
N LEU A 117 -10.68 14.32 -10.09
CA LEU A 117 -10.80 12.95 -10.59
C LEU A 117 -9.58 12.10 -10.20
N THR A 118 -8.38 12.65 -10.39
CA THR A 118 -7.11 11.96 -10.06
C THR A 118 -6.98 11.76 -8.55
N VAL A 119 -7.34 12.76 -7.73
CA VAL A 119 -7.39 12.64 -6.26
C VAL A 119 -8.34 11.53 -5.83
N ASN A 120 -9.56 11.47 -6.38
CA ASN A 120 -10.52 10.42 -6.02
C ASN A 120 -9.99 9.02 -6.38
N ARG A 121 -9.39 8.83 -7.55
CA ARG A 121 -8.76 7.56 -7.95
C ARG A 121 -7.61 7.16 -7.00
N ALA A 122 -6.80 8.11 -6.59
CA ALA A 122 -5.72 7.86 -5.64
C ALA A 122 -6.26 7.43 -4.27
N ILE A 123 -7.34 8.05 -3.78
CA ILE A 123 -8.01 7.67 -2.54
C ILE A 123 -8.59 6.25 -2.63
N GLU A 124 -9.27 5.91 -3.73
CA GLU A 124 -9.81 4.58 -3.96
C GLU A 124 -8.69 3.52 -3.97
N HIS A 125 -7.61 3.78 -4.70
CA HIS A 125 -6.45 2.90 -4.74
C HIS A 125 -5.84 2.67 -3.34
N ARG A 126 -5.64 3.75 -2.58
CA ARG A 126 -5.15 3.67 -1.20
C ARG A 126 -6.07 2.83 -0.31
N ASN A 127 -7.39 3.04 -0.40
CA ASN A 127 -8.37 2.31 0.40
C ASN A 127 -8.37 0.81 0.06
N LEU A 128 -8.21 0.44 -1.20
CA LEU A 128 -8.04 -0.96 -1.62
C LEU A 128 -6.79 -1.58 -1.01
N LEU A 129 -5.65 -0.88 -1.03
CA LEU A 129 -4.41 -1.36 -0.41
C LEU A 129 -4.57 -1.57 1.10
N VAL A 130 -5.18 -0.61 1.81
CA VAL A 130 -5.44 -0.70 3.26
C VAL A 130 -6.37 -1.87 3.56
N THR A 131 -7.45 -2.03 2.80
CA THR A 131 -8.41 -3.12 2.96
C THR A 131 -7.74 -4.48 2.74
N THR A 132 -6.91 -4.61 1.72
CA THR A 132 -6.16 -5.85 1.44
C THR A 132 -5.22 -6.20 2.60
N VAL A 133 -4.51 -5.21 3.17
CA VAL A 133 -3.64 -5.41 4.34
C VAL A 133 -4.44 -5.78 5.58
N LEU A 134 -5.60 -5.17 5.81
CA LEU A 134 -6.45 -5.50 6.96
C LEU A 134 -7.04 -6.90 6.83
N LEU A 135 -7.57 -7.27 5.66
CA LEU A 135 -8.06 -8.61 5.39
C LEU A 135 -6.97 -9.68 5.55
N SER A 136 -5.78 -9.43 5.07
CA SER A 136 -4.64 -10.35 5.26
C SER A 136 -4.27 -10.51 6.73
N LYS A 137 -4.32 -9.44 7.53
CA LYS A 137 -4.11 -9.48 8.99
C LYS A 137 -5.23 -10.20 9.73
N GLU A 138 -6.49 -10.04 9.32
CA GLU A 138 -7.62 -10.77 9.92
C GLU A 138 -7.57 -12.27 9.59
N ILE A 139 -7.21 -12.61 8.35
CA ILE A 139 -6.96 -14.00 7.94
C ILE A 139 -5.83 -14.57 8.79
N SER A 140 -4.72 -13.85 8.95
CA SER A 140 -3.59 -14.29 9.79
C SER A 140 -3.96 -14.43 11.27
N LYS A 141 -4.85 -13.59 11.81
CA LYS A 141 -5.33 -13.71 13.19
C LYS A 141 -6.30 -14.89 13.39
N LYS A 142 -7.16 -15.17 12.42
CA LYS A 142 -8.04 -16.35 12.45
C LYS A 142 -7.27 -17.66 12.36
N HIS A 143 -6.08 -17.67 11.73
CA HIS A 143 -5.24 -18.85 11.56
C HIS A 143 -4.10 -18.96 12.60
N SER A 144 -4.10 -18.14 13.66
CA SER A 144 -3.10 -18.24 14.74
C SER A 144 -3.42 -19.37 15.74
N GLU A 145 -4.11 -20.42 15.33
CA GLU A 145 -4.29 -21.61 16.16
C GLU A 145 -2.93 -22.30 16.34
N LYS A 146 -2.52 -22.41 17.59
CA LYS A 146 -1.32 -23.18 17.93
C LYS A 146 -1.57 -24.65 17.68
N ILE A 147 -0.61 -25.33 17.04
CA ILE A 147 -0.61 -26.80 17.00
C ILE A 147 -0.52 -27.28 18.46
N ILE A 148 -1.58 -27.91 18.95
CA ILE A 148 -1.66 -28.40 20.31
C ILE A 148 -1.53 -29.92 20.28
N GLY A 149 -0.59 -30.45 21.05
CA GLY A 149 -0.37 -31.88 21.20
C GLY A 149 1.05 -32.19 21.62
N ASP A 150 1.23 -33.36 22.25
CA ASP A 150 2.51 -33.81 22.78
C ASP A 150 2.85 -35.27 22.38
N SER A 151 2.20 -35.78 21.34
CA SER A 151 2.48 -37.14 20.87
C SER A 151 3.82 -37.24 20.17
N LYS A 152 4.47 -38.41 20.30
CA LYS A 152 5.75 -38.70 19.60
C LYS A 152 5.62 -38.58 18.08
N SER A 153 4.47 -38.90 17.51
CA SER A 153 4.17 -38.79 16.08
C SER A 153 4.10 -37.32 15.66
N LEU A 154 3.41 -36.48 16.43
CA LEU A 154 3.31 -35.04 16.16
C LEU A 154 4.69 -34.37 16.21
N ASN A 155 5.49 -34.68 17.23
CA ASN A 155 6.84 -34.14 17.39
C ASN A 155 7.76 -34.54 16.22
N ARG A 156 7.58 -35.75 15.68
CA ARG A 156 8.31 -36.19 14.47
C ARG A 156 7.93 -35.37 13.25
N VAL A 157 6.63 -35.09 13.04
CA VAL A 157 6.14 -34.29 11.90
C VAL A 157 6.57 -32.83 12.03
N LEU A 158 6.54 -32.25 13.25
CA LEU A 158 7.03 -30.90 13.51
C LEU A 158 8.53 -30.75 13.22
N ASN A 159 9.35 -31.75 13.55
CA ASN A 159 10.76 -31.77 13.20
C ASN A 159 11.00 -31.83 11.68
N LEU A 160 10.18 -32.57 10.94
CA LEU A 160 10.22 -32.58 9.47
C LEU A 160 9.79 -31.22 8.89
N ALA A 161 8.73 -30.63 9.41
CA ALA A 161 8.25 -29.31 9.01
C ALA A 161 9.32 -28.23 9.22
N ASN A 162 10.04 -28.24 10.36
CA ASN A 162 11.14 -27.33 10.61
C ASN A 162 12.30 -27.48 9.61
N LYS A 163 12.63 -28.73 9.22
CA LYS A 163 13.65 -28.95 8.19
C LYS A 163 13.19 -28.46 6.81
N ALA A 164 11.94 -28.71 6.45
CA ALA A 164 11.35 -28.25 5.21
C ALA A 164 11.31 -26.72 5.12
N ALA A 165 11.01 -26.02 6.24
CA ALA A 165 10.97 -24.58 6.32
C ALA A 165 12.32 -23.89 6.04
N GLN A 166 13.43 -24.60 6.21
CA GLN A 166 14.79 -24.08 5.95
C GLN A 166 15.23 -24.25 4.49
N SER A 167 14.42 -24.88 3.65
CA SER A 167 14.69 -25.07 2.22
C SER A 167 13.70 -24.27 1.36
N ASP A 168 14.12 -23.95 0.13
CA ASP A 168 13.22 -23.34 -0.88
C ASP A 168 12.44 -24.38 -1.70
N SER A 169 12.41 -25.62 -1.25
CA SER A 169 11.72 -26.72 -1.94
C SER A 169 10.20 -26.63 -1.78
N ASN A 170 9.47 -27.12 -2.77
CA ASN A 170 8.02 -27.30 -2.67
C ASN A 170 7.70 -28.36 -1.62
N VAL A 171 6.71 -28.08 -0.77
CA VAL A 171 6.28 -28.99 0.31
C VAL A 171 4.87 -29.48 0.06
N LEU A 172 4.68 -30.80 0.03
CA LEU A 172 3.37 -31.43 0.00
C LEU A 172 3.01 -31.92 1.42
N VAL A 173 1.85 -31.50 1.93
CA VAL A 173 1.30 -31.92 3.22
C VAL A 173 0.10 -32.82 2.97
N GLU A 174 0.21 -34.09 3.31
CA GLU A 174 -0.85 -35.13 3.12
C GLU A 174 -1.45 -35.53 4.46
N GLY A 175 -2.71 -35.88 4.45
CA GLY A 175 -3.45 -36.35 5.63
C GLY A 175 -4.96 -36.36 5.40
N GLU A 176 -5.71 -36.98 6.31
CA GLU A 176 -7.18 -37.02 6.27
C GLU A 176 -7.80 -35.64 6.46
N THR A 177 -9.07 -35.50 6.07
CA THR A 177 -9.81 -34.24 6.30
C THR A 177 -9.91 -33.97 7.80
N GLY A 178 -9.67 -32.69 8.21
CA GLY A 178 -9.73 -32.29 9.61
C GLY A 178 -8.45 -32.53 10.44
N THR A 179 -7.37 -33.08 9.85
CA THR A 179 -6.11 -33.35 10.57
C THR A 179 -5.23 -32.12 10.78
N GLY A 180 -5.66 -30.92 10.33
CA GLY A 180 -4.93 -29.68 10.54
C GLY A 180 -3.81 -29.41 9.50
N LYS A 181 -3.93 -29.91 8.27
CA LYS A 181 -2.95 -29.70 7.19
C LYS A 181 -2.65 -28.21 6.96
N GLU A 182 -3.67 -27.35 7.02
CA GLU A 182 -3.51 -25.89 6.90
C GLU A 182 -2.63 -25.31 8.02
N LEU A 183 -2.81 -25.77 9.25
CA LEU A 183 -1.99 -25.35 10.40
C LEU A 183 -0.52 -25.72 10.20
N PHE A 184 -0.25 -26.89 9.61
CA PHE A 184 1.12 -27.30 9.28
C PHE A 184 1.72 -26.46 8.15
N ALA A 185 0.96 -26.12 7.12
CA ALA A 185 1.43 -25.25 6.03
C ALA A 185 1.78 -23.85 6.58
N GLU A 186 0.92 -23.29 7.41
CA GLU A 186 1.17 -22.00 8.09
C GLU A 186 2.37 -22.08 9.04
N TYR A 187 2.52 -23.17 9.80
CA TYR A 187 3.66 -23.40 10.66
C TYR A 187 4.98 -23.42 9.87
N ILE A 188 5.03 -24.13 8.74
CA ILE A 188 6.21 -24.18 7.86
C ILE A 188 6.55 -22.76 7.37
N HIS A 189 5.56 -21.99 6.91
CA HIS A 189 5.77 -20.61 6.48
C HIS A 189 6.36 -19.74 7.60
N LYS A 190 5.79 -19.82 8.83
CA LYS A 190 6.25 -19.05 10.00
C LYS A 190 7.69 -19.41 10.44
N GLN A 191 8.15 -20.63 10.14
CA GLN A 191 9.51 -21.07 10.45
C GLN A 191 10.49 -20.86 9.28
N SER A 192 10.03 -20.38 8.12
CA SER A 192 10.84 -20.20 6.91
C SER A 192 11.53 -18.84 6.85
N ALA A 193 12.48 -18.70 5.93
CA ALA A 193 13.08 -17.41 5.59
C ALA A 193 12.08 -16.38 5.05
N ARG A 194 10.88 -16.83 4.65
CA ARG A 194 9.79 -16.02 4.11
C ARG A 194 8.72 -15.66 5.16
N LYS A 195 8.95 -15.87 6.45
CA LYS A 195 8.01 -15.63 7.55
C LYS A 195 7.37 -14.23 7.57
N ASP A 196 8.11 -13.23 7.08
CA ASP A 196 7.68 -11.83 7.02
C ASP A 196 7.01 -11.47 5.66
N LYS A 197 6.89 -12.44 4.74
CA LYS A 197 6.21 -12.28 3.46
C LYS A 197 4.75 -12.72 3.58
N PRO A 198 3.84 -12.23 2.70
CA PRO A 198 2.44 -12.66 2.70
C PRO A 198 2.31 -14.17 2.53
N PHE A 199 1.45 -14.81 3.32
CA PHE A 199 1.03 -16.20 3.17
C PHE A 199 -0.33 -16.22 2.47
N VAL A 200 -0.36 -16.59 1.21
CA VAL A 200 -1.58 -16.61 0.39
C VAL A 200 -2.15 -18.03 0.35
N VAL A 201 -3.37 -18.18 0.83
CA VAL A 201 -4.09 -19.47 0.81
C VAL A 201 -5.09 -19.47 -0.34
N VAL A 202 -4.98 -20.46 -1.22
CA VAL A 202 -5.89 -20.65 -2.35
C VAL A 202 -6.59 -21.99 -2.23
N ASN A 203 -7.92 -21.97 -2.16
CA ASN A 203 -8.72 -23.19 -2.17
C ASN A 203 -9.03 -23.60 -3.62
N CYS A 204 -8.23 -24.49 -4.19
CA CYS A 204 -8.39 -24.93 -5.58
C CYS A 204 -9.75 -25.58 -5.86
N ALA A 205 -10.41 -26.18 -4.84
CA ALA A 205 -11.72 -26.80 -5.02
C ALA A 205 -12.87 -25.76 -5.18
N SER A 206 -12.64 -24.52 -4.78
CA SER A 206 -13.62 -23.43 -4.91
C SER A 206 -13.41 -22.56 -6.15
N LEU A 207 -12.32 -22.77 -6.90
CA LEU A 207 -12.03 -22.03 -8.12
C LEU A 207 -12.69 -22.72 -9.33
N PRO A 208 -13.39 -21.95 -10.20
CA PRO A 208 -13.81 -22.47 -11.50
C PRO A 208 -12.60 -22.88 -12.35
N ASP A 209 -12.69 -24.02 -13.05
CA ASP A 209 -11.59 -24.55 -13.87
C ASP A 209 -10.99 -23.52 -14.84
N GLN A 210 -11.84 -22.59 -15.35
CA GLN A 210 -11.44 -21.54 -16.30
C GLN A 210 -10.61 -20.41 -15.67
N LEU A 211 -10.60 -20.28 -14.34
CA LEU A 211 -9.90 -19.21 -13.63
C LEU A 211 -8.64 -19.70 -12.89
N ILE A 212 -8.44 -21.02 -12.80
CA ILE A 212 -7.31 -21.60 -12.06
C ILE A 212 -5.97 -21.11 -12.62
N GLU A 213 -5.81 -21.11 -13.95
CA GLU A 213 -4.55 -20.67 -14.58
C GLU A 213 -4.28 -19.19 -14.34
N SER A 214 -5.29 -18.32 -14.51
CA SER A 214 -5.12 -16.88 -14.32
C SER A 214 -4.91 -16.49 -12.85
N GLU A 215 -5.52 -17.19 -11.91
CA GLU A 215 -5.35 -16.93 -10.48
C GLU A 215 -4.01 -17.42 -9.92
N LEU A 216 -3.46 -18.50 -10.48
CA LEU A 216 -2.21 -19.10 -10.02
C LEU A 216 -0.97 -18.55 -10.75
N PHE A 217 -1.11 -18.14 -11.99
CA PHE A 217 0.04 -17.76 -12.85
C PHE A 217 -0.07 -16.37 -13.46
N GLY A 218 -1.19 -15.64 -13.26
CA GLY A 218 -1.43 -14.27 -13.76
C GLY A 218 -1.95 -14.19 -15.18
#